data_4513127bf2a5ce4eeb30f1262b5e128a
#
_entry.id   4513127bf2a5ce4eeb30f1262b5e128a
#
_cell.length_a   1.000
_cell.length_b   1.000
_cell.length_c   1.000
_cell.angle_alpha   90.00
_cell.angle_beta   90.00
_cell.angle_gamma   90.00
#
_symmetry.space_group_name_H-M   'P 1'
#
loop_
_entity.id
_entity.type
_entity.pdbx_description
1 polymer ?
#
loop_
_entity_poly.entity_id
_entity_poly.type
_entity_poly.pdbx_seq_one_letter_code
_entity_poly.pdbx_strand_id
1 'polypeptide(L)'
;MPPNEQGIAALMMLNIMSSFPLGEWGHNSVASLHAIIEAKKLAYADLFRYNADPDFVKVPLDTLLSKAHAVAQCGKVDPEHASPTGPASTADANGDTIVLSAADDEGNMVSWVNSNYAGFGAGITVPGYGFILHNRGALFSLDPKSPNVIAPHKRPFNTLSAGFVMKDGNPLMTLLLMGGDMQAQGHAQALVNILDLGANLQAATDMARFHHSQVANRLDLELNLNAALGKELTALGHQVNPVAAALSAASRQSRSRRRQPAAPAQRRRMASIGRAPTTARTARRSGGSSTDCVRRRLTDQSACGV
;
A
#
# COMPACT_ATOMS: atom_id res chain seq x y z
N MET A 1 -4.78 -0.84 10.32
CA MET A 1 -5.52 -1.72 11.25
C MET A 1 -4.56 -2.78 11.77
N PRO A 2 -4.66 -3.18 13.06
CA PRO A 2 -3.78 -4.21 13.64
C PRO A 2 -4.10 -5.61 13.13
N PRO A 3 -3.29 -6.63 13.43
CA PRO A 3 -3.67 -8.03 13.24
C PRO A 3 -5.02 -8.33 13.94
N ASN A 4 -5.79 -9.15 13.37
CA ASN A 4 -5.74 -10.13 12.25
C ASN A 4 -6.00 -9.54 10.85
N GLU A 5 -6.05 -8.23 10.69
CA GLU A 5 -6.28 -7.57 9.40
C GLU A 5 -5.00 -7.39 8.59
N GLN A 6 -5.16 -7.14 7.27
CA GLN A 6 -4.02 -7.05 6.35
C GLN A 6 -3.31 -5.69 6.32
N GLY A 7 -3.71 -4.70 7.10
CA GLY A 7 -3.12 -3.37 7.07
C GLY A 7 -1.60 -3.34 7.26
N ILE A 8 -1.05 -4.30 8.01
CA ILE A 8 0.40 -4.48 8.19
C ILE A 8 1.13 -4.72 6.85
N ALA A 9 0.50 -5.38 5.86
CA ALA A 9 1.12 -5.62 4.57
C ALA A 9 1.41 -4.31 3.83
N ALA A 10 0.50 -3.34 3.88
CA ALA A 10 0.74 -2.02 3.29
C ALA A 10 1.95 -1.33 3.92
N LEU A 11 2.09 -1.41 5.25
CA LEU A 11 3.23 -0.82 5.96
C LEU A 11 4.55 -1.52 5.61
N MET A 12 4.55 -2.85 5.55
CA MET A 12 5.73 -3.63 5.12
C MET A 12 6.13 -3.27 3.68
N MET A 13 5.17 -3.19 2.75
CA MET A 13 5.41 -2.76 1.38
C MET A 13 6.06 -1.38 1.33
N LEU A 14 5.48 -0.40 2.03
CA LEU A 14 6.00 0.98 2.07
C LEU A 14 7.43 1.03 2.64
N ASN A 15 7.70 0.26 3.69
CA ASN A 15 9.04 0.17 4.28
C ASN A 15 10.05 -0.42 3.28
N ILE A 16 9.71 -1.51 2.57
CA ILE A 16 10.58 -2.10 1.54
C ILE A 16 10.79 -1.11 0.39
N MET A 17 9.70 -0.50 -0.09
CA MET A 17 9.72 0.45 -1.20
C MET A 17 10.50 1.72 -0.90
N SER A 18 10.60 2.14 0.37
CA SER A 18 11.40 3.30 0.77
C SER A 18 12.90 3.17 0.44
N SER A 19 13.36 1.96 0.12
CA SER A 19 14.75 1.70 -0.31
C SER A 19 14.97 1.90 -1.82
N PHE A 20 13.92 2.16 -2.60
CA PHE A 20 13.99 2.37 -4.04
C PHE A 20 13.78 3.84 -4.39
N PRO A 21 14.46 4.38 -5.41
CA PRO A 21 14.29 5.77 -5.86
C PRO A 21 13.07 5.90 -6.79
N LEU A 22 11.86 5.56 -6.31
CA LEU A 22 10.65 5.49 -7.13
C LEU A 22 10.32 6.83 -7.80
N GLY A 23 10.57 7.96 -7.11
CA GLY A 23 10.38 9.29 -7.67
C GLY A 23 11.31 9.60 -8.85
N GLU A 24 12.54 9.06 -8.84
CA GLU A 24 13.50 9.22 -9.95
C GLU A 24 13.13 8.31 -11.14
N TRP A 25 12.62 7.11 -10.88
CA TRP A 25 12.21 6.17 -11.92
C TRP A 25 10.92 6.58 -12.63
N GLY A 26 10.12 7.41 -11.97
CA GLY A 26 8.89 7.97 -12.52
C GLY A 26 7.70 7.02 -12.47
N HIS A 27 6.54 7.61 -12.77
CA HIS A 27 5.26 6.92 -12.74
C HIS A 27 5.17 5.81 -13.80
N ASN A 28 4.76 4.62 -13.37
CA ASN A 28 4.54 3.47 -14.26
C ASN A 28 5.74 3.17 -15.18
N SER A 29 6.97 3.33 -14.70
CA SER A 29 8.13 2.72 -15.34
C SER A 29 8.20 1.24 -15.03
N VAL A 30 8.85 0.44 -15.89
CA VAL A 30 9.08 -0.99 -15.65
C VAL A 30 9.79 -1.21 -14.32
N ALA A 31 10.85 -0.44 -14.05
CA ALA A 31 11.62 -0.54 -12.80
C ALA A 31 10.77 -0.25 -11.56
N SER A 32 9.96 0.83 -11.59
CA SER A 32 9.06 1.16 -10.47
C SER A 32 8.02 0.07 -10.23
N LEU A 33 7.33 -0.37 -11.29
CA LEU A 33 6.30 -1.40 -11.13
C LEU A 33 6.87 -2.72 -10.67
N HIS A 34 8.00 -3.16 -11.26
CA HIS A 34 8.67 -4.38 -10.85
C HIS A 34 9.03 -4.34 -9.36
N ALA A 35 9.66 -3.27 -8.88
CA ALA A 35 10.02 -3.11 -7.48
C ALA A 35 8.80 -3.12 -6.55
N ILE A 36 7.70 -2.45 -6.92
CA ILE A 36 6.47 -2.42 -6.12
C ILE A 36 5.82 -3.82 -6.09
N ILE A 37 5.81 -4.55 -7.21
CA ILE A 37 5.26 -5.91 -7.28
C ILE A 37 6.11 -6.87 -6.43
N GLU A 38 7.43 -6.80 -6.51
CA GLU A 38 8.32 -7.64 -5.70
C GLU A 38 8.19 -7.30 -4.21
N ALA A 39 8.14 -6.02 -3.83
CA ALA A 39 7.86 -5.60 -2.46
C ALA A 39 6.51 -6.15 -1.95
N LYS A 40 5.47 -6.17 -2.81
CA LYS A 40 4.18 -6.80 -2.51
C LYS A 40 4.32 -8.29 -2.25
N LYS A 41 5.01 -9.05 -3.10
CA LYS A 41 5.20 -10.49 -2.93
C LYS A 41 5.85 -10.83 -1.60
N LEU A 42 6.90 -10.09 -1.23
CA LEU A 42 7.63 -10.27 0.01
C LEU A 42 6.78 -9.92 1.24
N ALA A 43 6.09 -8.79 1.21
CA ALA A 43 5.22 -8.36 2.30
C ALA A 43 4.04 -9.32 2.53
N TYR A 44 3.45 -9.85 1.45
CA TYR A 44 2.36 -10.80 1.56
C TYR A 44 2.82 -12.21 1.98
N ALA A 45 4.04 -12.60 1.62
CA ALA A 45 4.62 -13.83 2.15
C ALA A 45 4.77 -13.77 3.67
N ASP A 46 5.23 -12.64 4.21
CA ASP A 46 5.30 -12.41 5.65
C ASP A 46 3.90 -12.27 6.29
N LEU A 47 2.97 -11.58 5.62
CA LEU A 47 1.58 -11.48 6.07
C LEU A 47 0.99 -12.88 6.30
N PHE A 48 1.06 -13.78 5.32
CA PHE A 48 0.47 -15.12 5.43
C PHE A 48 1.25 -16.05 6.36
N ARG A 49 2.52 -15.78 6.60
CA ARG A 49 3.33 -16.55 7.54
C ARG A 49 3.05 -16.22 9.00
N TYR A 50 2.76 -14.96 9.32
CA TYR A 50 2.74 -14.47 10.69
C TYR A 50 1.40 -13.88 11.15
N ASN A 51 0.54 -13.42 10.23
CA ASN A 51 -0.68 -12.71 10.61
C ASN A 51 -1.78 -13.68 11.04
N ALA A 52 -2.31 -13.46 12.22
CA ALA A 52 -3.43 -14.21 12.79
C ALA A 52 -4.06 -13.41 13.92
N ASP A 53 -5.08 -13.99 14.56
CA ASP A 53 -5.70 -13.45 15.75
C ASP A 53 -4.68 -13.28 16.89
N PRO A 54 -4.43 -12.05 17.37
CA PRO A 54 -3.42 -11.77 18.39
C PRO A 54 -3.75 -12.38 19.75
N ASP A 55 -5.00 -12.80 20.00
CA ASP A 55 -5.37 -13.52 21.22
C ASP A 55 -4.88 -14.97 21.21
N PHE A 56 -4.51 -15.48 20.02
CA PHE A 56 -4.02 -16.86 19.81
C PHE A 56 -2.55 -16.92 19.43
N VAL A 57 -2.04 -15.89 18.76
CA VAL A 57 -0.66 -15.90 18.23
C VAL A 57 -0.02 -14.53 18.40
N LYS A 58 1.20 -14.52 18.97
CA LYS A 58 2.00 -13.29 19.04
C LYS A 58 2.57 -12.95 17.65
N VAL A 59 1.95 -12.00 16.96
CA VAL A 59 2.47 -11.48 15.69
C VAL A 59 3.68 -10.58 15.96
N PRO A 60 4.86 -10.81 15.34
CA PRO A 60 6.09 -10.08 15.63
C PRO A 60 6.14 -8.71 14.93
N LEU A 61 5.22 -7.80 15.28
CA LEU A 61 5.03 -6.50 14.61
C LEU A 61 6.30 -5.65 14.59
N ASP A 62 7.01 -5.57 15.72
CA ASP A 62 8.23 -4.76 15.84
C ASP A 62 9.32 -5.23 14.87
N THR A 63 9.42 -6.54 14.65
CA THR A 63 10.36 -7.11 13.68
C THR A 63 9.90 -6.82 12.26
N LEU A 64 8.66 -7.15 11.91
CA LEU A 64 8.12 -7.04 10.56
C LEU A 64 8.10 -5.59 10.05
N LEU A 65 7.91 -4.62 10.94
CA LEU A 65 7.90 -3.20 10.60
C LEU A 65 9.25 -2.51 10.79
N SER A 66 10.28 -3.23 11.21
CA SER A 66 11.61 -2.64 11.40
C SER A 66 12.30 -2.27 10.09
N LYS A 67 13.16 -1.25 10.14
CA LYS A 67 14.02 -0.89 9.00
C LYS A 67 14.97 -2.02 8.62
N ALA A 68 15.49 -2.75 9.58
CA ALA A 68 16.38 -3.89 9.35
C ALA A 68 15.68 -4.97 8.52
N HIS A 69 14.42 -5.30 8.85
CA HIS A 69 13.63 -6.23 8.08
C HIS A 69 13.36 -5.72 6.65
N ALA A 70 12.99 -4.46 6.52
CA ALA A 70 12.74 -3.83 5.22
C ALA A 70 13.98 -3.88 4.31
N VAL A 71 15.17 -3.57 4.82
CA VAL A 71 16.45 -3.67 4.09
C VAL A 71 16.75 -5.11 3.70
N ALA A 72 16.56 -6.07 4.61
CA ALA A 72 16.75 -7.48 4.31
C ALA A 72 15.80 -7.99 3.22
N GLN A 73 14.54 -7.53 3.22
CA GLN A 73 13.58 -7.86 2.15
C GLN A 73 13.93 -7.16 0.83
N CYS A 74 14.28 -5.87 0.86
CA CYS A 74 14.76 -5.15 -0.33
C CYS A 74 15.94 -5.88 -1.01
N GLY A 75 16.88 -6.41 -0.21
CA GLY A 75 18.04 -7.16 -0.72
C GLY A 75 17.69 -8.46 -1.47
N LYS A 76 16.44 -8.95 -1.39
CA LYS A 76 15.95 -10.13 -2.12
C LYS A 76 15.35 -9.79 -3.49
N VAL A 77 15.09 -8.52 -3.75
CA VAL A 77 14.52 -8.08 -5.04
C VAL A 77 15.61 -8.16 -6.09
N ASP A 78 15.40 -9.02 -7.09
CA ASP A 78 16.23 -9.07 -8.28
C ASP A 78 15.68 -8.04 -9.30
N PRO A 79 16.46 -7.08 -9.77
CA PRO A 79 15.96 -6.05 -10.70
C PRO A 79 15.66 -6.58 -12.12
N GLU A 80 16.18 -7.75 -12.46
CA GLU A 80 16.08 -8.33 -13.81
C GLU A 80 15.13 -9.52 -13.88
N HIS A 81 14.73 -10.10 -12.72
CA HIS A 81 13.89 -11.28 -12.69
C HIS A 81 12.81 -11.21 -11.62
N ALA A 82 11.59 -11.57 -12.01
CA ALA A 82 10.48 -11.72 -11.08
C ALA A 82 10.67 -12.95 -10.18
N SER A 83 10.59 -12.76 -8.88
CA SER A 83 10.66 -13.86 -7.92
C SER A 83 9.40 -14.73 -7.93
N PRO A 84 9.49 -16.02 -7.60
CA PRO A 84 8.30 -16.81 -7.29
C PRO A 84 7.59 -16.26 -6.06
N THR A 85 6.29 -16.50 -5.94
CA THR A 85 5.54 -16.12 -4.74
C THR A 85 5.94 -17.00 -3.55
N GLY A 86 5.97 -16.38 -2.39
CA GLY A 86 6.06 -17.10 -1.11
C GLY A 86 4.73 -17.76 -0.72
N PRO A 87 4.61 -18.22 0.54
CA PRO A 87 3.39 -18.82 1.05
C PRO A 87 2.14 -17.97 0.78
N ALA A 88 1.06 -18.62 0.40
CA ALA A 88 -0.24 -18.02 0.23
C ALA A 88 -1.27 -18.91 0.93
N SER A 89 -2.18 -18.33 1.70
CA SER A 89 -3.13 -19.09 2.51
C SER A 89 -4.60 -18.77 2.22
N THR A 90 -4.88 -17.84 1.32
CA THR A 90 -6.25 -17.40 1.03
C THR A 90 -6.51 -17.46 -0.47
N ALA A 91 -7.70 -17.89 -0.83
CA ALA A 91 -8.18 -17.80 -2.20
C ALA A 91 -8.45 -16.31 -2.54
N ASP A 92 -8.14 -15.94 -3.77
CA ASP A 92 -8.59 -14.67 -4.34
C ASP A 92 -10.11 -14.67 -4.39
N ALA A 93 -10.76 -13.77 -3.67
CA ALA A 93 -12.19 -13.58 -3.76
C ALA A 93 -12.47 -12.15 -4.24
N ASN A 94 -13.37 -12.03 -5.19
CA ASN A 94 -13.95 -10.74 -5.55
C ASN A 94 -14.77 -10.25 -4.34
N GLY A 95 -14.20 -9.35 -3.56
CA GLY A 95 -14.84 -8.82 -2.37
C GLY A 95 -15.78 -7.68 -2.71
N ASP A 96 -17.03 -7.75 -2.26
CA ASP A 96 -17.95 -6.62 -2.28
C ASP A 96 -17.81 -5.83 -0.99
N THR A 97 -17.36 -4.61 -1.14
CA THR A 97 -17.01 -3.73 -0.02
C THR A 97 -17.49 -2.32 -0.33
N ILE A 98 -17.98 -1.61 0.66
CA ILE A 98 -18.23 -0.18 0.58
C ILE A 98 -17.33 0.55 1.58
N VAL A 99 -16.87 1.73 1.20
CA VAL A 99 -16.00 2.56 2.03
C VAL A 99 -16.55 3.98 2.14
N LEU A 100 -16.35 4.59 3.29
CA LEU A 100 -16.71 5.97 3.57
C LEU A 100 -15.57 6.65 4.32
N SER A 101 -15.23 7.87 3.92
CA SER A 101 -14.34 8.73 4.69
C SER A 101 -14.97 10.09 4.93
N ALA A 102 -14.71 10.64 6.12
CA ALA A 102 -15.11 11.99 6.48
C ALA A 102 -13.97 12.65 7.27
N ALA A 103 -13.90 13.96 7.19
CA ALA A 103 -13.01 14.78 7.99
C ALA A 103 -13.68 16.11 8.28
N ASP A 104 -13.42 16.67 9.46
CA ASP A 104 -13.90 17.99 9.86
C ASP A 104 -12.76 19.03 9.96
N ASP A 105 -13.12 20.26 10.26
CA ASP A 105 -12.17 21.39 10.39
C ASP A 105 -11.35 21.30 11.69
N GLU A 106 -11.76 20.49 12.65
CA GLU A 106 -11.04 20.25 13.91
C GLU A 106 -9.93 19.21 13.73
N GLY A 107 -9.93 18.49 12.59
CA GLY A 107 -8.97 17.45 12.28
C GLY A 107 -9.41 16.06 12.71
N ASN A 108 -10.66 15.87 13.10
CA ASN A 108 -11.22 14.54 13.27
C ASN A 108 -11.37 13.86 11.90
N MET A 109 -11.04 12.59 11.84
CA MET A 109 -11.13 11.80 10.62
C MET A 109 -11.81 10.47 10.88
N VAL A 110 -12.65 10.05 9.94
CA VAL A 110 -13.25 8.72 9.91
C VAL A 110 -12.80 7.97 8.66
N SER A 111 -12.37 6.74 8.85
CA SER A 111 -12.08 5.77 7.81
C SER A 111 -12.94 4.53 8.08
N TRP A 112 -14.02 4.38 7.32
CA TRP A 112 -15.04 3.35 7.55
C TRP A 112 -15.07 2.36 6.40
N VAL A 113 -14.98 1.07 6.73
CA VAL A 113 -15.10 -0.04 5.78
C VAL A 113 -16.24 -0.94 6.22
N ASN A 114 -17.16 -1.23 5.31
CA ASN A 114 -18.25 -2.18 5.50
C ASN A 114 -18.20 -3.24 4.40
N SER A 115 -18.19 -4.52 4.77
CA SER A 115 -18.00 -5.63 3.83
C SER A 115 -18.49 -6.94 4.39
N ASN A 116 -19.18 -7.69 3.57
CA ASN A 116 -19.51 -9.10 3.84
C ASN A 116 -18.44 -10.08 3.36
N TYR A 117 -17.32 -9.58 2.80
CA TYR A 117 -16.21 -10.27 2.16
C TYR A 117 -16.54 -10.63 0.71
N ALA A 118 -17.23 -11.73 0.44
CA ALA A 118 -17.56 -12.16 -0.93
C ALA A 118 -19.08 -12.14 -1.17
N GLY A 119 -19.51 -11.43 -2.22
CA GLY A 119 -20.90 -11.32 -2.62
C GLY A 119 -21.82 -10.90 -1.45
N PHE A 120 -22.94 -11.57 -1.31
CA PHE A 120 -23.89 -11.37 -0.20
C PHE A 120 -23.47 -12.06 1.11
N GLY A 121 -22.17 -12.28 1.34
CA GLY A 121 -21.70 -12.96 2.54
C GLY A 121 -22.17 -14.40 2.61
N ALA A 122 -22.62 -14.83 3.80
CA ALA A 122 -23.14 -16.19 4.02
C ALA A 122 -24.56 -16.42 3.45
N GLY A 123 -25.22 -15.37 2.94
CA GLY A 123 -26.61 -15.44 2.49
C GLY A 123 -27.62 -15.63 3.63
N ILE A 124 -27.19 -15.50 4.86
CA ILE A 124 -28.02 -15.68 6.07
C ILE A 124 -28.34 -14.31 6.65
N THR A 125 -29.63 -13.96 6.65
CA THR A 125 -30.14 -12.74 7.30
C THR A 125 -30.43 -13.01 8.77
N VAL A 126 -29.99 -12.14 9.66
CA VAL A 126 -30.28 -12.24 11.10
C VAL A 126 -31.70 -11.77 11.37
N PRO A 127 -32.59 -12.65 11.87
CA PRO A 127 -33.98 -12.28 12.16
C PRO A 127 -34.06 -11.12 13.16
N GLY A 128 -34.91 -10.15 12.88
CA GLY A 128 -35.17 -9.00 13.74
C GLY A 128 -34.15 -7.86 13.59
N TYR A 129 -32.97 -8.10 12.97
CA TYR A 129 -31.93 -7.07 12.78
C TYR A 129 -31.77 -6.63 11.31
N GLY A 130 -32.11 -7.46 10.34
CA GLY A 130 -32.12 -7.10 8.91
C GLY A 130 -30.76 -7.02 8.24
N PHE A 131 -29.65 -7.43 8.88
CA PHE A 131 -28.34 -7.52 8.25
C PHE A 131 -27.99 -8.96 7.86
N ILE A 132 -27.10 -9.10 6.88
CA ILE A 132 -26.60 -10.39 6.39
C ILE A 132 -25.25 -10.68 7.05
N LEU A 133 -25.04 -11.94 7.49
CA LEU A 133 -23.77 -12.38 8.05
C LEU A 133 -22.69 -12.44 6.97
N HIS A 134 -21.50 -11.96 7.31
CA HIS A 134 -20.32 -12.08 6.43
C HIS A 134 -19.85 -13.55 6.33
N ASN A 135 -19.10 -13.85 5.26
CA ASN A 135 -18.54 -15.20 5.01
C ASN A 135 -17.02 -15.28 5.23
N ARG A 136 -16.45 -14.44 6.10
CA ARG A 136 -15.00 -14.39 6.36
C ARG A 136 -14.41 -15.63 7.00
N GLY A 137 -15.23 -16.55 7.49
CA GLY A 137 -14.77 -17.86 7.93
C GLY A 137 -14.03 -18.64 6.85
N ALA A 138 -14.32 -18.37 5.56
CA ALA A 138 -13.56 -18.92 4.43
C ALA A 138 -12.08 -18.50 4.38
N LEU A 139 -11.69 -17.49 5.15
CA LEU A 139 -10.31 -17.01 5.23
C LEU A 139 -9.45 -17.76 6.27
N PHE A 140 -10.02 -18.66 7.06
CA PHE A 140 -9.24 -19.55 7.91
C PHE A 140 -8.42 -20.54 7.07
N SER A 141 -7.26 -20.93 7.60
CA SER A 141 -6.48 -22.03 7.08
C SER A 141 -6.96 -23.37 7.66
N LEU A 142 -6.94 -24.42 6.84
CA LEU A 142 -7.14 -25.80 7.30
C LEU A 142 -5.81 -26.49 7.60
N ASP A 143 -4.67 -25.87 7.29
CA ASP A 143 -3.35 -26.39 7.68
C ASP A 143 -3.14 -26.20 9.19
N PRO A 144 -2.97 -27.30 9.96
CA PRO A 144 -2.76 -27.20 11.40
C PRO A 144 -1.48 -26.46 11.81
N LYS A 145 -0.54 -26.25 10.89
CA LYS A 145 0.70 -25.50 11.12
C LYS A 145 0.51 -23.99 10.87
N SER A 146 -0.58 -23.58 10.27
CA SER A 146 -0.84 -22.17 9.99
C SER A 146 -1.18 -21.42 11.28
N PRO A 147 -0.62 -20.22 11.51
CA PRO A 147 -1.04 -19.37 12.62
C PRO A 147 -2.52 -19.00 12.53
N ASN A 148 -3.08 -18.97 11.32
CA ASN A 148 -4.49 -18.67 11.02
C ASN A 148 -5.36 -19.93 10.88
N VAL A 149 -4.93 -21.07 11.47
CA VAL A 149 -5.76 -22.30 11.49
C VAL A 149 -7.08 -22.05 12.21
N ILE A 150 -8.15 -22.67 11.71
CA ILE A 150 -9.49 -22.57 12.33
C ILE A 150 -9.49 -23.09 13.75
N ALA A 151 -10.07 -22.32 14.67
CA ALA A 151 -10.25 -22.73 16.07
C ALA A 151 -11.51 -22.07 16.65
N PRO A 152 -12.11 -22.64 17.71
CA PRO A 152 -13.21 -22.02 18.44
C PRO A 152 -12.81 -20.63 18.96
N HIS A 153 -13.74 -19.68 18.92
CA HIS A 153 -13.60 -18.29 19.39
C HIS A 153 -12.49 -17.47 18.73
N LYS A 154 -11.87 -17.98 17.66
CA LYS A 154 -10.79 -17.32 16.94
C LYS A 154 -11.34 -16.45 15.80
N ARG A 155 -10.75 -15.26 15.62
CA ARG A 155 -11.01 -14.39 14.48
C ARG A 155 -10.21 -14.87 13.27
N PRO A 156 -10.82 -15.00 12.07
CA PRO A 156 -10.08 -15.32 10.85
C PRO A 156 -9.19 -14.16 10.42
N PHE A 157 -8.20 -14.44 9.57
CA PHE A 157 -7.57 -13.41 8.74
C PHE A 157 -8.65 -12.51 8.11
N ASN A 158 -8.39 -11.21 8.04
CA ASN A 158 -9.35 -10.25 7.56
C ASN A 158 -8.71 -9.31 6.55
N THR A 159 -9.38 -9.13 5.41
CA THR A 159 -8.92 -8.28 4.31
C THR A 159 -9.24 -6.80 4.48
N LEU A 160 -9.97 -6.40 5.51
CA LEU A 160 -10.25 -4.99 5.77
C LEU A 160 -8.96 -4.22 6.06
N SER A 161 -8.85 -3.04 5.47
CA SER A 161 -7.69 -2.18 5.65
C SER A 161 -8.12 -0.71 5.59
N ALA A 162 -8.53 -0.18 6.74
CA ALA A 162 -8.75 1.25 6.93
C ALA A 162 -7.45 1.88 7.47
N GLY A 163 -7.09 3.06 7.01
CA GLY A 163 -5.84 3.70 7.39
C GLY A 163 -5.94 5.21 7.52
N PHE A 164 -4.96 5.76 8.23
CA PHE A 164 -4.73 7.19 8.34
C PHE A 164 -3.27 7.50 7.98
N VAL A 165 -3.06 8.62 7.32
CA VAL A 165 -1.73 9.20 7.15
C VAL A 165 -1.62 10.38 8.08
N MET A 166 -0.57 10.34 8.90
CA MET A 166 -0.22 11.41 9.84
C MET A 166 1.06 12.09 9.36
N LYS A 167 1.18 13.39 9.58
CA LYS A 167 2.41 14.15 9.33
C LYS A 167 2.71 15.03 10.55
N ASP A 168 3.89 14.85 11.12
CA ASP A 168 4.33 15.61 12.29
C ASP A 168 3.31 15.58 13.45
N GLY A 169 2.71 14.39 13.71
CA GLY A 169 1.69 14.18 14.71
C GLY A 169 0.30 14.71 14.37
N ASN A 170 0.12 15.32 13.19
CA ASN A 170 -1.16 15.87 12.76
C ASN A 170 -1.84 14.98 11.71
N PRO A 171 -3.18 14.90 11.73
CA PRO A 171 -3.94 14.18 10.70
C PRO A 171 -3.75 14.83 9.33
N LEU A 172 -3.41 14.04 8.32
CA LEU A 172 -3.20 14.50 6.95
C LEU A 172 -4.31 14.03 6.03
N MET A 173 -4.59 12.73 6.00
CA MET A 173 -5.63 12.13 5.17
C MET A 173 -6.06 10.75 5.67
N THR A 174 -7.25 10.32 5.25
CA THR A 174 -7.74 8.95 5.39
C THR A 174 -7.37 8.14 4.15
N LEU A 175 -7.16 6.84 4.33
CA LEU A 175 -6.96 5.88 3.26
C LEU A 175 -8.04 4.82 3.32
N LEU A 176 -8.68 4.57 2.20
CA LEU A 176 -9.71 3.57 2.04
C LEU A 176 -9.64 2.97 0.64
N LEU A 177 -9.77 1.66 0.57
CA LEU A 177 -9.80 0.92 -0.67
C LEU A 177 -10.72 -0.30 -0.51
N MET A 178 -11.41 -0.69 -1.58
CA MET A 178 -12.19 -1.90 -1.69
C MET A 178 -11.39 -3.01 -2.41
N GLY A 179 -11.92 -4.24 -2.47
CA GLY A 179 -11.37 -5.29 -3.33
C GLY A 179 -10.60 -6.40 -2.61
N GLY A 180 -11.03 -6.78 -1.40
CA GLY A 180 -10.43 -7.92 -0.70
C GLY A 180 -8.92 -7.72 -0.46
N ASP A 181 -8.08 -8.60 -0.99
CA ASP A 181 -6.62 -8.54 -0.86
C ASP A 181 -5.98 -7.41 -1.68
N MET A 182 -6.72 -6.79 -2.60
CA MET A 182 -6.30 -5.56 -3.28
C MET A 182 -6.13 -4.38 -2.31
N GLN A 183 -6.81 -4.36 -1.15
CA GLN A 183 -6.82 -3.19 -0.27
C GLN A 183 -5.42 -2.77 0.17
N ALA A 184 -4.60 -3.65 0.73
CA ALA A 184 -3.28 -3.27 1.23
C ALA A 184 -2.31 -2.91 0.09
N GLN A 185 -2.30 -3.68 -1.00
CA GLN A 185 -1.43 -3.38 -2.15
C GLN A 185 -1.86 -2.12 -2.90
N GLY A 186 -3.15 -1.83 -2.96
CA GLY A 186 -3.65 -0.61 -3.56
C GLY A 186 -3.39 0.64 -2.70
N HIS A 187 -3.43 0.52 -1.36
CA HIS A 187 -2.99 1.59 -0.46
C HIS A 187 -1.54 1.97 -0.71
N ALA A 188 -0.65 0.99 -0.86
CA ALA A 188 0.76 1.24 -1.14
C ALA A 188 0.94 1.94 -2.50
N GLN A 189 0.25 1.50 -3.57
CA GLN A 189 0.28 2.15 -4.88
C GLN A 189 -0.22 3.60 -4.80
N ALA A 190 -1.35 3.85 -4.13
CA ALA A 190 -1.90 5.20 -3.99
C ALA A 190 -0.95 6.13 -3.22
N LEU A 191 -0.32 5.63 -2.15
CA LEU A 191 0.62 6.42 -1.37
C LEU A 191 1.90 6.76 -2.15
N VAL A 192 2.45 5.82 -2.91
CA VAL A 192 3.57 6.10 -3.84
C VAL A 192 3.19 7.18 -4.84
N ASN A 193 2.01 7.09 -5.45
CA ASN A 193 1.54 8.11 -6.39
C ASN A 193 1.47 9.51 -5.75
N ILE A 194 1.04 9.60 -4.48
CA ILE A 194 0.89 10.88 -3.78
C ILE A 194 2.21 11.40 -3.24
N LEU A 195 2.99 10.55 -2.56
CA LEU A 195 4.15 10.96 -1.76
C LEU A 195 5.43 11.03 -2.57
N ASP A 196 5.67 10.05 -3.45
CA ASP A 196 6.89 9.96 -4.26
C ASP A 196 6.74 10.65 -5.62
N LEU A 197 5.55 10.59 -6.21
CA LEU A 197 5.29 11.10 -7.56
C LEU A 197 4.50 12.42 -7.58
N GLY A 198 4.07 12.92 -6.41
CA GLY A 198 3.44 14.23 -6.27
C GLY A 198 2.02 14.34 -6.85
N ALA A 199 1.34 13.22 -7.09
CA ALA A 199 -0.02 13.22 -7.60
C ALA A 199 -0.99 13.85 -6.59
N ASN A 200 -1.97 14.61 -7.07
CA ASN A 200 -3.09 15.01 -6.23
C ASN A 200 -4.02 13.81 -5.96
N LEU A 201 -4.93 13.95 -4.99
CA LEU A 201 -5.79 12.84 -4.55
C LEU A 201 -6.62 12.24 -5.68
N GLN A 202 -7.19 13.06 -6.56
CA GLN A 202 -7.99 12.57 -7.69
C GLN A 202 -7.10 11.83 -8.69
N ALA A 203 -5.98 12.42 -9.10
CA ALA A 203 -5.05 11.79 -10.02
C ALA A 203 -4.55 10.44 -9.49
N ALA A 204 -4.18 10.37 -8.20
CA ALA A 204 -3.70 9.12 -7.59
C ALA A 204 -4.76 8.01 -7.57
N THR A 205 -6.06 8.38 -7.57
CA THR A 205 -7.17 7.42 -7.66
C THR A 205 -7.49 7.00 -9.08
N ASP A 206 -7.25 7.88 -10.06
CA ASP A 206 -7.54 7.64 -11.48
C ASP A 206 -6.39 6.92 -12.20
N MET A 207 -5.18 6.93 -11.63
CA MET A 207 -4.03 6.24 -12.18
C MET A 207 -4.28 4.75 -12.31
N ALA A 208 -3.86 4.17 -13.45
CA ALA A 208 -3.95 2.74 -13.70
C ALA A 208 -3.18 1.93 -12.65
N ARG A 209 -3.77 0.82 -12.25
CA ARG A 209 -3.30 -0.05 -11.17
C ARG A 209 -3.03 -1.46 -11.64
N PHE A 210 -2.29 -2.17 -10.81
CA PHE A 210 -2.16 -3.60 -10.90
C PHE A 210 -2.74 -4.28 -9.64
N HIS A 211 -3.09 -5.53 -9.78
CA HIS A 211 -3.35 -6.46 -8.69
C HIS A 211 -2.45 -7.69 -8.86
N HIS A 212 -1.75 -8.08 -7.83
CA HIS A 212 -0.98 -9.32 -7.84
C HIS A 212 -1.63 -10.34 -6.91
N SER A 213 -2.10 -11.44 -7.50
CA SER A 213 -2.59 -12.60 -6.74
C SER A 213 -1.40 -13.37 -6.17
N GLN A 214 -1.33 -13.48 -4.84
CA GLN A 214 -0.27 -14.26 -4.18
C GLN A 214 -0.45 -15.75 -4.41
N VAL A 215 -1.70 -16.21 -4.44
CA VAL A 215 -2.05 -17.64 -4.62
C VAL A 215 -1.72 -18.12 -6.02
N ALA A 216 -2.14 -17.36 -7.03
CA ALA A 216 -1.98 -17.73 -8.43
C ALA A 216 -0.63 -17.27 -9.03
N ASN A 217 0.16 -16.48 -8.31
CA ASN A 217 1.32 -15.75 -8.87
C ASN A 217 0.98 -14.98 -10.15
N ARG A 218 -0.23 -14.44 -10.24
CA ARG A 218 -0.73 -13.76 -11.42
C ARG A 218 -0.73 -12.26 -11.22
N LEU A 219 -0.24 -11.53 -12.20
CA LEU A 219 -0.22 -10.08 -12.25
C LEU A 219 -1.32 -9.56 -13.17
N ASP A 220 -2.44 -9.15 -12.58
CA ASP A 220 -3.52 -8.50 -13.31
C ASP A 220 -3.15 -7.02 -13.55
N LEU A 221 -3.07 -6.61 -14.81
CA LEU A 221 -2.79 -5.23 -15.23
C LEU A 221 -4.01 -4.62 -15.90
N GLU A 222 -4.38 -3.41 -15.52
CA GLU A 222 -5.37 -2.62 -16.27
C GLU A 222 -4.90 -2.42 -17.73
N LEU A 223 -5.85 -2.44 -18.69
CA LEU A 223 -5.53 -2.51 -20.13
C LEU A 223 -4.53 -1.45 -20.58
N ASN A 224 -4.66 -0.21 -20.10
CA ASN A 224 -3.73 0.87 -20.47
C ASN A 224 -2.32 0.60 -19.97
N LEU A 225 -2.19 0.09 -18.76
CA LEU A 225 -0.92 -0.26 -18.13
C LEU A 225 -0.31 -1.49 -18.83
N ASN A 226 -1.14 -2.48 -19.17
CA ASN A 226 -0.71 -3.64 -19.93
C ASN A 226 -0.24 -3.28 -21.35
N ALA A 227 -0.94 -2.39 -22.04
CA ALA A 227 -0.53 -1.93 -23.36
C ALA A 227 0.83 -1.21 -23.33
N ALA A 228 1.11 -0.47 -22.25
CA ALA A 228 2.37 0.26 -22.08
C ALA A 228 3.54 -0.64 -21.65
N LEU A 229 3.35 -1.57 -20.73
CA LEU A 229 4.43 -2.24 -19.99
C LEU A 229 4.28 -3.76 -19.87
N GLY A 230 3.19 -4.33 -20.38
CA GLY A 230 2.91 -5.75 -20.18
C GLY A 230 3.98 -6.67 -20.77
N LYS A 231 4.57 -6.30 -21.92
CA LYS A 231 5.63 -7.09 -22.59
C LYS A 231 6.91 -7.11 -21.76
N GLU A 232 7.33 -5.96 -21.28
CA GLU A 232 8.55 -5.80 -20.48
C GLU A 232 8.42 -6.51 -19.13
N LEU A 233 7.28 -6.38 -18.47
CA LEU A 233 7.02 -7.10 -17.21
C LEU A 233 6.97 -8.62 -17.42
N THR A 234 6.42 -9.09 -18.56
CA THR A 234 6.45 -10.50 -18.93
C THR A 234 7.89 -10.97 -19.18
N ALA A 235 8.72 -10.15 -19.83
CA ALA A 235 10.13 -10.48 -20.07
C ALA A 235 10.93 -10.62 -18.78
N LEU A 236 10.58 -9.87 -17.71
CA LEU A 236 11.12 -10.06 -16.36
C LEU A 236 10.60 -11.32 -15.65
N GLY A 237 9.64 -12.05 -16.24
CA GLY A 237 9.09 -13.29 -15.68
C GLY A 237 7.78 -13.13 -14.89
N HIS A 238 7.15 -11.95 -14.89
CA HIS A 238 5.82 -11.81 -14.32
C HIS A 238 4.76 -12.50 -15.15
N GLN A 239 3.81 -13.20 -14.52
CA GLN A 239 2.67 -13.81 -15.17
C GLN A 239 1.56 -12.77 -15.40
N VAL A 240 1.73 -11.98 -16.47
CA VAL A 240 0.85 -10.86 -16.78
C VAL A 240 -0.48 -11.34 -17.34
N ASN A 241 -1.57 -10.77 -16.79
CA ASN A 241 -2.94 -10.98 -17.24
C ASN A 241 -3.61 -9.62 -17.46
N PRO A 242 -3.95 -9.24 -18.71
CA PRO A 242 -4.64 -7.99 -18.96
C PRO A 242 -6.09 -8.05 -18.50
N VAL A 243 -6.54 -7.03 -17.77
CA VAL A 243 -7.91 -6.93 -17.27
C VAL A 243 -8.56 -5.62 -17.72
N ALA A 244 -9.83 -5.68 -18.13
CA ALA A 244 -10.61 -4.47 -18.38
C ALA A 244 -10.70 -3.64 -17.10
N ALA A 245 -10.69 -2.31 -17.22
CA ALA A 245 -10.66 -1.37 -16.11
C ALA A 245 -11.54 -1.77 -14.93
N ALA A 246 -11.05 -1.50 -13.75
CA ALA A 246 -11.59 -1.81 -12.44
C ALA A 246 -11.09 -3.17 -11.90
N LEU A 247 -9.83 -3.22 -11.57
CA LEU A 247 -9.45 -3.88 -10.32
C LEU A 247 -10.15 -3.08 -9.22
N SER A 248 -11.45 -3.28 -9.12
CA SER A 248 -12.51 -2.45 -8.56
C SER A 248 -12.22 -1.97 -7.15
N ALA A 249 -11.35 -1.03 -7.09
CA ALA A 249 -11.06 -0.36 -5.86
C ALA A 249 -11.30 1.13 -6.08
N ALA A 250 -12.52 1.57 -5.93
CA ALA A 250 -12.76 2.98 -5.72
C ALA A 250 -11.98 3.37 -4.46
N SER A 251 -10.81 3.96 -4.63
CA SER A 251 -10.12 4.59 -3.52
C SER A 251 -10.83 5.89 -3.20
N ARG A 252 -11.17 6.12 -1.93
CA ARG A 252 -11.66 7.40 -1.45
C ARG A 252 -10.66 7.94 -0.45
N GLN A 253 -10.28 9.19 -0.66
CA GLN A 253 -9.35 9.89 0.19
C GLN A 253 -9.98 11.24 0.55
N SER A 254 -9.98 11.59 1.82
CA SER A 254 -10.33 12.92 2.27
C SER A 254 -9.16 13.54 3.03
N ARG A 255 -8.89 14.81 2.76
CA ARG A 255 -7.84 15.57 3.40
C ARG A 255 -8.45 16.56 4.38
N SER A 256 -8.03 16.51 5.64
CA SER A 256 -8.33 17.56 6.59
C SER A 256 -7.61 18.86 6.16
N ARG A 257 -8.38 19.95 6.01
CA ARG A 257 -7.82 21.29 5.83
C ARG A 257 -7.82 21.97 7.20
N ARG A 258 -6.73 21.90 7.94
CA ARG A 258 -6.56 22.89 9.04
C ARG A 258 -6.54 24.28 8.39
N ARG A 259 -7.46 25.15 8.77
CA ARG A 259 -7.30 26.58 8.56
C ARG A 259 -6.01 26.97 9.27
N GLN A 260 -4.98 27.37 8.53
CA GLN A 260 -3.90 28.14 9.13
C GLN A 260 -4.57 29.34 9.83
N PRO A 261 -4.27 29.61 11.11
CA PRO A 261 -4.73 30.84 11.73
C PRO A 261 -4.32 31.99 10.81
N ALA A 262 -5.29 32.82 10.43
CA ALA A 262 -5.04 33.97 9.59
C ALA A 262 -3.90 34.77 10.25
N ALA A 263 -2.80 34.95 9.52
CA ALA A 263 -1.74 35.84 9.96
C ALA A 263 -2.36 37.18 10.30
N PRO A 264 -2.03 37.80 11.45
CA PRO A 264 -2.59 39.09 11.82
C PRO A 264 -2.37 40.07 10.67
N ALA A 265 -3.44 40.73 10.25
CA ALA A 265 -3.43 41.66 9.14
C ALA A 265 -2.36 42.74 9.40
N GLN A 266 -1.21 42.59 8.77
CA GLN A 266 -0.21 43.66 8.74
C GLN A 266 -0.79 44.81 7.94
N ARG A 267 -1.11 45.90 8.65
CA ARG A 267 -1.43 47.20 8.02
C ARG A 267 -0.31 47.52 7.02
N ARG A 268 -0.61 47.45 5.73
CA ARG A 268 0.28 47.93 4.67
C ARG A 268 0.51 49.43 4.89
N ARG A 269 1.69 49.78 5.40
CA ARG A 269 2.26 51.09 5.13
C ARG A 269 2.79 51.06 3.70
N MET A 270 2.24 51.90 2.85
CA MET A 270 2.82 52.22 1.56
C MET A 270 4.22 52.77 1.79
N ALA A 271 5.23 52.10 1.25
CA ALA A 271 6.55 52.64 1.07
C ALA A 271 7.02 52.33 -0.33
N SER A 272 7.56 53.34 -0.93
CA SER A 272 7.94 53.61 -2.30
C SER A 272 8.86 52.56 -2.94
N ILE A 273 8.75 52.52 -4.25
CA ILE A 273 9.52 51.80 -5.28
C ILE A 273 11.02 52.04 -5.15
N GLY A 274 11.80 50.97 -5.02
CA GLY A 274 13.24 50.97 -5.21
C GLY A 274 13.71 49.69 -5.93
N ARG A 275 14.45 49.86 -7.01
CA ARG A 275 14.96 48.87 -7.94
C ARG A 275 15.84 47.79 -7.28
N ALA A 276 15.80 46.60 -7.88
CA ALA A 276 16.65 45.44 -7.61
C ALA A 276 18.16 45.67 -7.91
N PRO A 277 19.02 44.83 -7.39
CA PRO A 277 19.88 44.07 -8.28
C PRO A 277 19.92 42.54 -7.97
N THR A 278 20.12 41.84 -9.06
CA THR A 278 20.38 40.43 -9.26
C THR A 278 21.72 40.00 -8.63
N THR A 279 21.70 38.90 -7.84
CA THR A 279 22.88 38.00 -7.78
C THR A 279 22.43 36.60 -7.36
N ALA A 280 22.71 35.65 -8.23
CA ALA A 280 22.58 34.22 -7.99
C ALA A 280 23.65 33.75 -7.00
N ARG A 281 23.25 32.92 -6.02
CA ARG A 281 24.21 32.17 -5.21
C ARG A 281 23.66 30.74 -5.03
N THR A 282 24.36 29.84 -5.71
CA THR A 282 24.23 28.38 -5.57
C THR A 282 24.58 27.94 -4.15
N ALA A 283 23.66 27.28 -3.46
CA ALA A 283 23.93 26.56 -2.23
C ALA A 283 23.91 25.06 -2.52
N ARG A 284 25.05 24.43 -2.44
CA ARG A 284 25.19 22.97 -2.37
C ARG A 284 24.66 22.49 -1.03
N ARG A 285 23.67 21.59 -1.05
CA ARG A 285 23.30 20.78 0.10
C ARG A 285 23.89 19.39 -0.08
N SER A 286 24.78 19.01 0.83
CA SER A 286 25.22 17.64 1.08
C SER A 286 24.13 16.91 1.87
N GLY A 287 23.38 16.05 1.23
CA GLY A 287 22.44 15.13 1.86
C GLY A 287 22.82 13.70 1.45
N GLY A 288 23.34 12.92 2.40
CA GLY A 288 23.58 11.50 2.19
C GLY A 288 22.24 10.78 1.96
N SER A 289 22.02 10.28 0.75
CA SER A 289 20.79 9.58 0.39
C SER A 289 20.93 8.08 0.65
N SER A 290 19.85 7.49 1.16
CA SER A 290 19.67 6.05 1.42
C SER A 290 19.56 5.19 0.13
N THR A 291 20.13 5.65 -0.97
CA THR A 291 20.06 5.04 -2.31
C THR A 291 21.02 3.87 -2.52
N ASP A 292 21.68 3.39 -1.47
CA ASP A 292 22.79 2.43 -1.59
C ASP A 292 22.42 0.98 -1.89
N CYS A 293 21.18 0.57 -1.71
CA CYS A 293 20.81 -0.83 -1.89
C CYS A 293 20.79 -1.28 -3.37
N VAL A 294 20.27 -0.42 -4.25
CA VAL A 294 20.14 -0.74 -5.69
C VAL A 294 21.38 -0.30 -6.49
N ARG A 295 21.98 0.85 -6.16
CA ARG A 295 23.22 1.28 -6.86
C ARG A 295 24.39 0.31 -6.70
N ARG A 296 24.52 -0.35 -5.55
CA ARG A 296 25.60 -1.32 -5.33
C ARG A 296 25.47 -2.59 -6.16
N ARG A 297 24.25 -3.01 -6.53
CA ARG A 297 24.05 -4.17 -7.42
C ARG A 297 24.26 -3.86 -8.90
N LEU A 298 24.08 -2.62 -9.32
CA LEU A 298 24.32 -2.22 -10.70
C LEU A 298 25.82 -1.93 -10.99
N THR A 299 26.64 -1.74 -9.97
CA THR A 299 28.08 -1.40 -10.12
C THR A 299 29.05 -2.38 -9.48
N ASP A 300 28.61 -3.32 -8.64
CA ASP A 300 29.53 -4.24 -7.96
C ASP A 300 28.86 -5.56 -7.59
N GLN A 301 29.27 -6.66 -8.24
CA GLN A 301 28.84 -8.03 -7.94
C GLN A 301 29.50 -8.61 -6.67
N SER A 302 30.22 -7.82 -5.88
CA SER A 302 31.07 -8.33 -4.79
C SER A 302 30.70 -7.91 -3.38
N ALA A 303 29.56 -7.23 -3.11
CA ALA A 303 29.26 -6.71 -1.79
C ALA A 303 27.86 -7.11 -1.27
N CYS A 304 27.66 -8.40 -1.00
CA CYS A 304 26.72 -8.89 -0.01
C CYS A 304 27.46 -9.89 0.88
N GLY A 305 28.23 -9.36 1.81
CA GLY A 305 28.89 -10.11 2.87
C GLY A 305 28.61 -9.43 4.20
N VAL A 306 27.86 -10.17 5.08
CA VAL A 306 27.61 -10.02 6.52
C VAL A 306 26.86 -8.79 6.96
#